data_70ae42c73df4f703c25d423b825d8e05
#
_entry.id   70ae42c73df4f703c25d423b825d8e05
#
_cell.length_a   1.000
_cell.length_b   1.000
_cell.length_c   1.000
_cell.angle_alpha   90.00
_cell.angle_beta   90.00
_cell.angle_gamma   90.00
#
_symmetry.space_group_name_H-M   'P 1'
#
loop_
_entity.id
_entity.type
_entity.pdbx_description
1 polymer ?
#
loop_
_entity_poly.entity_id
_entity_poly.type
_entity_poly.pdbx_seq_one_letter_code
_entity_poly.pdbx_strand_id
1 'polypeptide(L)'
;MQRNTYVKKHDGYFSKQNEPLTGAQIIDRNYYEYPDMKQAYSKFKEFIGHDNFILTSGTETAVRIALQAFKPTLFSVEYPSWTMPSVIAEALEINHDTFSFDFINNKIICQEKPKGDLIYCTHKQNNLFEHGNVNTKATKIIDYCYTLDLESMLEEAEHNFVVGSFSKVYAPGIRLGFLIYPKKYHDKIQLLREQYINSLAYSYLKNLKEWPTFDEYHWEGEPIWQHSTYCTYDYLPKDICNNIKEYRIFIVGHKSFYRLGRKRKEI
;
A
#
# COMPACT_ATOMS: atom_id res chain seq x y z
N MET A 1 -22.15 -0.57 -13.10
CA MET A 1 -21.10 -1.20 -12.26
C MET A 1 -20.60 -2.45 -12.95
N GLN A 2 -19.51 -2.38 -13.70
CA GLN A 2 -18.87 -3.56 -14.27
C GLN A 2 -18.06 -4.21 -13.15
N ARG A 3 -18.46 -5.41 -12.77
CA ARG A 3 -17.72 -6.22 -11.79
C ARG A 3 -16.43 -6.71 -12.45
N ASN A 4 -15.29 -6.36 -11.88
CA ASN A 4 -14.03 -7.01 -12.20
C ASN A 4 -14.21 -8.52 -11.96
N THR A 5 -14.14 -9.29 -13.02
CA THR A 5 -14.28 -10.75 -12.93
C THR A 5 -12.95 -11.30 -12.37
N TYR A 6 -12.94 -11.61 -11.09
CA TYR A 6 -11.83 -12.32 -10.47
C TYR A 6 -11.94 -13.79 -10.86
N VAL A 7 -11.03 -14.31 -11.63
CA VAL A 7 -10.89 -15.76 -11.79
C VAL A 7 -10.10 -16.27 -10.59
N LYS A 8 -10.82 -16.85 -9.63
CA LYS A 8 -10.21 -17.54 -8.50
C LYS A 8 -9.56 -18.83 -8.92
N LYS A 9 -8.27 -19.00 -8.72
CA LYS A 9 -7.68 -20.26 -8.27
C LYS A 9 -6.62 -19.92 -7.21
N HIS A 10 -6.74 -20.63 -6.11
CA HIS A 10 -5.96 -20.43 -4.92
C HIS A 10 -4.51 -20.82 -5.13
N ASP A 11 -3.62 -19.84 -5.07
CA ASP A 11 -2.31 -19.94 -4.45
C ASP A 11 -1.75 -18.53 -4.38
N GLY A 12 -1.48 -18.07 -3.18
CA GLY A 12 -1.30 -16.66 -2.83
C GLY A 12 -0.28 -15.91 -3.68
N TYR A 13 -0.71 -14.76 -4.16
CA TYR A 13 0.18 -13.74 -4.70
C TYR A 13 0.98 -13.15 -3.59
N PHE A 14 2.23 -13.50 -3.58
CA PHE A 14 3.15 -12.77 -2.74
C PHE A 14 4.34 -12.36 -3.61
N SER A 15 4.72 -11.08 -3.49
CA SER A 15 6.07 -10.70 -3.86
C SER A 15 6.99 -11.82 -3.43
N LYS A 16 7.99 -12.16 -4.21
CA LYS A 16 9.17 -12.77 -3.65
C LYS A 16 9.53 -11.79 -2.54
N GLN A 17 9.29 -12.26 -1.36
CA GLN A 17 9.91 -11.60 -0.25
C GLN A 17 11.37 -11.76 -0.51
N ASN A 18 12.07 -10.68 -0.48
CA ASN A 18 13.48 -10.73 -0.27
C ASN A 18 13.71 -11.76 0.79
N GLU A 19 14.69 -12.58 0.62
CA GLU A 19 15.19 -13.39 1.73
C GLU A 19 15.12 -12.50 2.96
N PRO A 20 14.53 -12.96 4.06
CA PRO A 20 14.30 -12.13 5.24
C PRO A 20 15.58 -11.36 5.47
N LEU A 21 15.50 -10.03 5.52
CA LEU A 21 16.65 -9.12 5.62
C LEU A 21 17.67 -9.81 6.48
N THR A 22 18.79 -10.20 5.87
CA THR A 22 19.85 -10.99 6.52
C THR A 22 20.23 -10.24 7.79
N GLY A 23 19.80 -10.75 8.93
CA GLY A 23 19.93 -10.12 10.25
C GLY A 23 18.64 -9.75 10.97
N ALA A 24 17.47 -9.80 10.37
CA ALA A 24 16.22 -9.82 11.11
C ALA A 24 15.96 -11.23 11.62
N GLN A 25 16.73 -11.68 12.57
CA GLN A 25 16.41 -12.92 13.28
C GLN A 25 15.09 -12.70 14.01
N ILE A 26 14.10 -13.34 13.45
CA ILE A 26 12.74 -13.32 13.86
C ILE A 26 12.66 -14.15 15.13
N ILE A 27 12.01 -13.60 16.13
CA ILE A 27 11.52 -14.27 17.31
C ILE A 27 12.44 -14.09 18.52
N ASP A 28 12.31 -12.94 19.13
CA ASP A 28 12.44 -12.88 20.59
C ASP A 28 11.31 -13.74 21.17
N ARG A 29 11.66 -14.80 21.93
CA ARG A 29 10.71 -15.84 22.37
C ARG A 29 9.70 -15.38 23.42
N ASN A 30 9.61 -14.08 23.68
CA ASN A 30 8.79 -13.55 24.74
C ASN A 30 7.40 -13.12 24.22
N TYR A 31 6.62 -14.11 23.77
CA TYR A 31 5.22 -13.89 23.35
C TYR A 31 4.27 -13.55 24.52
N TYR A 32 4.73 -13.60 25.74
CA TYR A 32 3.92 -13.36 26.94
C TYR A 32 3.96 -11.91 27.42
N GLU A 33 4.84 -11.10 26.85
CA GLU A 33 4.97 -9.69 27.20
C GLU A 33 4.43 -8.78 26.11
N TYR A 34 3.87 -7.66 26.51
CA TYR A 34 3.52 -6.61 25.56
C TYR A 34 4.80 -5.99 24.96
N PRO A 35 4.80 -5.69 23.64
CA PRO A 35 5.91 -5.00 23.02
C PRO A 35 6.27 -3.69 23.71
N ASP A 36 7.57 -3.39 23.83
CA ASP A 36 8.03 -2.06 24.26
C ASP A 36 7.77 -1.04 23.15
N MET A 37 6.62 -0.40 23.21
CA MET A 37 6.22 0.57 22.20
C MET A 37 7.12 1.80 22.17
N LYS A 38 7.77 2.19 23.28
CA LYS A 38 8.72 3.31 23.26
C LYS A 38 9.93 2.97 22.38
N GLN A 39 10.46 1.78 22.52
CA GLN A 39 11.55 1.29 21.69
C GLN A 39 11.13 1.18 20.22
N ALA A 40 9.94 0.63 19.94
CA ALA A 40 9.40 0.53 18.58
C ALA A 40 9.28 1.90 17.90
N TYR A 41 8.67 2.87 18.61
CA TYR A 41 8.52 4.24 18.12
C TYR A 41 9.87 4.95 17.93
N SER A 42 10.80 4.81 18.89
CA SER A 42 12.15 5.37 18.77
C SER A 42 12.86 4.82 17.53
N LYS A 43 12.78 3.49 17.36
CA LYS A 43 13.43 2.83 16.22
C LYS A 43 12.84 3.25 14.87
N PHE A 44 11.52 3.36 14.76
CA PHE A 44 10.90 3.84 13.53
C PHE A 44 11.25 5.31 13.25
N LYS A 45 11.28 6.16 14.31
CA LYS A 45 11.67 7.56 14.19
C LYS A 45 13.11 7.74 13.69
N GLU A 46 14.05 6.84 14.04
CA GLU A 46 15.43 6.88 13.54
C GLU A 46 15.49 6.86 12.01
N PHE A 47 14.54 6.14 11.36
CA PHE A 47 14.49 6.06 9.90
C PHE A 47 13.78 7.26 9.27
N ILE A 48 12.62 7.64 9.81
CA ILE A 48 11.78 8.65 9.15
C ILE A 48 12.12 10.09 9.58
N GLY A 49 12.83 10.30 10.70
CA GLY A 49 13.17 11.65 11.17
C GLY A 49 11.98 12.57 11.48
N HIS A 50 10.75 12.02 11.59
CA HIS A 50 9.50 12.77 11.73
C HIS A 50 8.80 12.41 13.03
N ASP A 51 8.08 13.38 13.64
CA ASP A 51 7.43 13.18 14.94
C ASP A 51 5.97 12.76 14.85
N ASN A 52 5.27 13.16 13.78
CA ASN A 52 3.85 12.93 13.64
C ASN A 52 3.58 11.64 12.87
N PHE A 53 3.71 10.53 13.55
CA PHE A 53 3.39 9.21 13.01
C PHE A 53 2.81 8.28 14.07
N ILE A 54 2.19 7.20 13.61
CA ILE A 54 1.82 6.03 14.42
C ILE A 54 2.18 4.75 13.67
N LEU A 55 2.46 3.70 14.42
CA LEU A 55 2.56 2.33 13.93
C LEU A 55 1.19 1.69 13.95
N THR A 56 0.89 0.85 12.96
CA THR A 56 -0.42 0.21 12.76
C THR A 56 -0.29 -1.25 12.37
N SER A 57 -1.37 -2.00 12.52
CA SER A 57 -1.49 -3.40 12.08
C SER A 57 -1.68 -3.53 10.55
N GLY A 58 -0.97 -2.71 9.79
CA GLY A 58 -1.01 -2.60 8.34
C GLY A 58 -1.79 -1.39 7.84
N THR A 59 -1.79 -1.18 6.52
CA THR A 59 -2.36 0.01 5.87
C THR A 59 -3.87 0.16 6.10
N GLU A 60 -4.60 -0.94 6.24
CA GLU A 60 -6.04 -0.91 6.51
C GLU A 60 -6.36 -0.12 7.79
N THR A 61 -5.66 -0.41 8.88
CA THR A 61 -5.81 0.33 10.14
C THR A 61 -5.38 1.79 9.97
N ALA A 62 -4.30 2.06 9.24
CA ALA A 62 -3.83 3.41 8.96
C ALA A 62 -4.89 4.25 8.22
N VAL A 63 -5.51 3.70 7.17
CA VAL A 63 -6.59 4.36 6.41
C VAL A 63 -7.80 4.61 7.29
N ARG A 64 -8.22 3.62 8.10
CA ARG A 64 -9.33 3.77 9.05
C ARG A 64 -9.11 4.93 10.02
N ILE A 65 -7.93 5.01 10.61
CA ILE A 65 -7.57 6.08 11.55
C ILE A 65 -7.55 7.45 10.86
N ALA A 66 -6.99 7.54 9.65
CA ALA A 66 -6.97 8.77 8.88
C ALA A 66 -8.40 9.26 8.56
N LEU A 67 -9.30 8.37 8.13
CA LEU A 67 -10.71 8.70 7.88
C LEU A 67 -11.43 9.19 9.14
N GLN A 68 -11.24 8.52 10.27
CA GLN A 68 -11.84 8.91 11.55
C GLN A 68 -11.28 10.23 12.09
N ALA A 69 -10.01 10.54 11.83
CA ALA A 69 -9.39 11.79 12.24
C ALA A 69 -9.82 12.97 11.35
N PHE A 70 -9.89 12.77 10.06
CA PHE A 70 -10.27 13.81 9.09
C PHE A 70 -11.78 14.05 9.10
N LYS A 71 -12.60 12.99 9.05
CA LYS A 71 -14.07 13.01 8.92
C LYS A 71 -14.53 13.73 7.64
N PRO A 72 -14.25 13.17 6.47
CA PRO A 72 -14.58 13.81 5.20
C PRO A 72 -16.10 13.92 5.00
N THR A 73 -16.51 14.95 4.28
CA THR A 73 -17.89 15.07 3.78
C THR A 73 -18.11 14.13 2.58
N LEU A 74 -17.10 14.02 1.73
CA LEU A 74 -17.03 13.09 0.60
C LEU A 74 -15.61 12.56 0.47
N PHE A 75 -15.48 11.24 0.44
CA PHE A 75 -14.20 10.54 0.25
C PHE A 75 -14.12 9.97 -1.16
N SER A 76 -13.17 10.46 -1.97
CA SER A 76 -12.95 9.95 -3.33
C SER A 76 -11.83 8.92 -3.34
N VAL A 77 -12.10 7.75 -3.93
CA VAL A 77 -11.17 6.61 -3.96
C VAL A 77 -10.73 6.30 -5.37
N GLU A 78 -9.44 6.10 -5.55
CA GLU A 78 -8.82 5.67 -6.80
C GLU A 78 -9.39 4.33 -7.31
N TYR A 79 -9.73 4.26 -8.61
CA TYR A 79 -10.25 3.04 -9.25
C TYR A 79 -9.69 2.87 -10.69
N PRO A 80 -9.29 1.66 -11.12
CA PRO A 80 -9.17 0.45 -10.34
C PRO A 80 -7.94 0.47 -9.42
N SER A 81 -8.12 0.02 -8.18
CA SER A 81 -7.05 -0.03 -7.18
C SER A 81 -7.40 -1.03 -6.06
N TRP A 82 -6.77 -0.87 -4.91
CA TRP A 82 -7.12 -1.60 -3.71
C TRP A 82 -8.50 -1.16 -3.18
N THR A 83 -9.41 -2.12 -3.01
CA THR A 83 -10.83 -1.83 -2.72
C THR A 83 -11.12 -1.51 -1.25
N MET A 84 -10.19 -1.82 -0.35
CA MET A 84 -10.44 -1.66 1.09
C MET A 84 -10.74 -0.23 1.55
N PRO A 85 -10.18 0.85 0.96
CA PRO A 85 -10.57 2.21 1.34
C PRO A 85 -12.06 2.48 1.19
N SER A 86 -12.69 2.00 0.11
CA SER A 86 -14.15 2.11 -0.08
C SER A 86 -14.92 1.27 0.96
N VAL A 87 -14.47 0.04 1.22
CA VAL A 87 -15.09 -0.84 2.24
C VAL A 87 -15.01 -0.22 3.64
N ILE A 88 -13.87 0.40 3.98
CA ILE A 88 -13.69 1.09 5.26
C ILE A 88 -14.61 2.32 5.35
N ALA A 89 -14.72 3.09 4.27
CA ALA A 89 -15.62 4.25 4.23
C ALA A 89 -17.07 3.82 4.42
N GLU A 90 -17.52 2.76 3.73
CA GLU A 90 -18.85 2.18 3.90
C GLU A 90 -19.08 1.73 5.35
N ALA A 91 -18.14 1.00 5.95
CA ALA A 91 -18.22 0.55 7.34
C ALA A 91 -18.22 1.68 8.38
N LEU A 92 -17.70 2.86 8.02
CA LEU A 92 -17.71 4.08 8.84
C LEU A 92 -18.87 5.02 8.50
N GLU A 93 -19.77 4.61 7.60
CA GLU A 93 -20.91 5.42 7.12
C GLU A 93 -20.46 6.76 6.49
N ILE A 94 -19.27 6.78 5.86
CA ILE A 94 -18.71 7.93 5.16
C ILE A 94 -19.17 7.90 3.70
N ASN A 95 -19.77 9.00 3.22
CA ASN A 95 -20.07 9.15 1.81
C ASN A 95 -18.80 9.03 0.97
N HIS A 96 -18.82 8.17 -0.03
CA HIS A 96 -17.68 8.00 -0.90
C HIS A 96 -18.07 7.80 -2.36
N ASP A 97 -17.17 8.19 -3.24
CA ASP A 97 -17.21 7.93 -4.68
C ASP A 97 -15.89 7.37 -5.19
N THR A 98 -15.81 7.10 -6.46
CA THR A 98 -14.58 6.68 -7.10
C THR A 98 -14.22 7.61 -8.24
N PHE A 99 -12.93 7.86 -8.43
CA PHE A 99 -12.41 8.50 -9.64
C PHE A 99 -11.56 7.50 -10.42
N SER A 100 -11.60 7.61 -11.74
CA SER A 100 -11.00 6.64 -12.64
C SER A 100 -9.83 7.22 -13.43
N PHE A 101 -9.06 6.30 -14.00
CA PHE A 101 -7.99 6.60 -14.92
C PHE A 101 -8.39 6.23 -16.33
N ASP A 102 -7.71 6.84 -17.30
CA ASP A 102 -7.79 6.47 -18.70
C ASP A 102 -6.39 6.18 -19.25
N PHE A 103 -6.34 5.41 -20.33
CA PHE A 103 -5.11 5.04 -21.00
C PHE A 103 -4.96 5.85 -22.31
N ILE A 104 -4.13 6.89 -22.25
CA ILE A 104 -3.92 7.83 -23.35
C ILE A 104 -2.42 7.91 -23.66
N ASN A 105 -2.06 7.76 -24.95
CA ASN A 105 -0.68 7.87 -25.41
C ASN A 105 0.31 6.98 -24.62
N ASN A 106 -0.06 5.74 -24.39
CA ASN A 106 0.71 4.75 -23.61
C ASN A 106 0.96 5.15 -22.14
N LYS A 107 0.15 6.05 -21.60
CA LYS A 107 0.21 6.46 -20.18
C LYS A 107 -1.15 6.33 -19.54
N ILE A 108 -1.15 5.98 -18.26
CA ILE A 108 -2.35 6.04 -17.43
C ILE A 108 -2.42 7.40 -16.76
N ILE A 109 -3.51 8.11 -16.97
CA ILE A 109 -3.74 9.44 -16.45
C ILE A 109 -5.10 9.52 -15.77
N CYS A 110 -5.17 10.27 -14.68
CA CYS A 110 -6.43 10.61 -14.03
C CYS A 110 -7.17 11.63 -14.89
N GLN A 111 -8.30 11.24 -15.47
CA GLN A 111 -9.12 12.14 -16.29
C GLN A 111 -10.11 12.97 -15.48
N GLU A 112 -10.76 12.34 -14.54
CA GLU A 112 -11.75 12.99 -13.70
C GLU A 112 -11.08 13.55 -12.45
N LYS A 113 -11.24 14.85 -12.20
CA LYS A 113 -10.81 15.41 -10.92
C LYS A 113 -11.64 14.78 -9.81
N PRO A 114 -11.02 14.17 -8.81
CA PRO A 114 -11.75 13.67 -7.65
C PRO A 114 -12.51 14.82 -6.98
N LYS A 115 -13.71 14.53 -6.48
CA LYS A 115 -14.65 15.52 -5.95
C LYS A 115 -14.59 15.65 -4.43
N GLY A 116 -14.01 14.63 -3.77
CA GLY A 116 -13.94 14.57 -2.32
C GLY A 116 -13.07 15.66 -1.70
N ASP A 117 -13.35 16.01 -0.46
CA ASP A 117 -12.51 16.85 0.38
C ASP A 117 -11.34 16.05 1.00
N LEU A 118 -11.45 14.71 0.99
CA LEU A 118 -10.37 13.77 1.22
C LEU A 118 -10.30 12.75 0.08
N ILE A 119 -9.08 12.43 -0.38
CA ILE A 119 -8.87 11.55 -1.52
C ILE A 119 -7.90 10.44 -1.14
N TYR A 120 -8.24 9.19 -1.48
CA TYR A 120 -7.28 8.09 -1.43
C TYR A 120 -6.68 7.86 -2.82
N CYS A 121 -5.38 7.90 -2.91
CA CYS A 121 -4.62 7.53 -4.09
C CYS A 121 -3.30 6.86 -3.72
N THR A 122 -2.75 6.10 -4.65
CA THR A 122 -1.42 5.51 -4.50
C THR A 122 -0.35 6.47 -5.00
N HIS A 123 0.86 6.36 -4.47
CA HIS A 123 1.98 7.16 -4.95
C HIS A 123 2.59 6.55 -6.21
N LYS A 124 2.32 7.19 -7.37
CA LYS A 124 2.85 6.82 -8.71
C LYS A 124 2.53 5.40 -9.18
N GLN A 125 2.29 4.46 -8.27
CA GLN A 125 2.14 3.06 -8.58
C GLN A 125 1.16 2.39 -7.62
N ASN A 126 0.09 1.83 -8.16
CA ASN A 126 -0.83 1.01 -7.40
C ASN A 126 -0.53 -0.49 -7.58
N ASN A 127 -1.40 -1.33 -7.09
CA ASN A 127 -1.24 -2.78 -7.19
C ASN A 127 -1.52 -3.34 -8.61
N LEU A 128 -1.76 -2.52 -9.61
CA LEU A 128 -2.12 -2.92 -10.96
C LEU A 128 -1.26 -2.28 -12.04
N PHE A 129 -0.93 -1.00 -11.90
CA PHE A 129 -0.23 -0.21 -12.91
C PHE A 129 0.50 0.99 -12.29
N GLU A 130 1.34 1.61 -13.10
CA GLU A 130 1.90 2.93 -12.83
C GLU A 130 0.99 4.02 -13.40
N HIS A 131 0.90 5.13 -12.71
CA HIS A 131 0.13 6.30 -13.14
C HIS A 131 0.81 7.61 -12.75
N GLY A 132 0.37 8.71 -13.34
CA GLY A 132 0.80 10.05 -12.95
C GLY A 132 0.22 10.49 -11.60
N ASN A 133 0.77 11.55 -11.05
CA ASN A 133 0.26 12.15 -9.82
C ASN A 133 -1.19 12.61 -9.97
N VAL A 134 -2.02 12.32 -8.97
CA VAL A 134 -3.37 12.85 -8.88
C VAL A 134 -3.29 14.33 -8.47
N ASN A 135 -3.55 15.22 -9.42
CA ASN A 135 -3.47 16.67 -9.20
C ASN A 135 -4.78 17.20 -8.61
N THR A 136 -4.76 17.56 -7.33
CA THR A 136 -5.89 18.13 -6.61
C THR A 136 -5.43 19.03 -5.47
N LYS A 137 -6.32 19.95 -5.03
CA LYS A 137 -6.10 20.77 -3.83
C LYS A 137 -6.65 20.12 -2.55
N ALA A 138 -7.43 19.04 -2.67
CA ALA A 138 -7.96 18.33 -1.53
C ALA A 138 -6.85 17.63 -0.74
N THR A 139 -7.05 17.39 0.55
CA THR A 139 -6.17 16.56 1.35
C THR A 139 -6.19 15.12 0.85
N LYS A 140 -5.04 14.45 0.85
CA LYS A 140 -4.93 13.09 0.37
C LYS A 140 -4.58 12.12 1.50
N ILE A 141 -4.98 10.87 1.33
CA ILE A 141 -4.36 9.69 1.92
C ILE A 141 -3.55 9.06 0.80
N ILE A 142 -2.22 9.15 0.87
CA ILE A 142 -1.32 8.65 -0.17
C ILE A 142 -0.72 7.32 0.27
N ASP A 143 -0.96 6.27 -0.50
CA ASP A 143 -0.49 4.92 -0.20
C ASP A 143 0.87 4.65 -0.87
N TYR A 144 1.88 4.42 -0.04
CA TYR A 144 3.24 4.12 -0.45
C TYR A 144 3.61 2.63 -0.35
N CYS A 145 2.64 1.75 -0.21
CA CYS A 145 2.90 0.31 -0.04
C CYS A 145 3.71 -0.33 -1.17
N TYR A 146 3.74 0.26 -2.35
CA TYR A 146 4.48 -0.24 -3.52
C TYR A 146 5.75 0.56 -3.84
N THR A 147 6.00 1.67 -3.20
CA THR A 147 7.19 2.50 -3.47
C THR A 147 8.09 2.65 -2.26
N LEU A 148 7.54 2.86 -1.07
CA LEU A 148 8.25 3.14 0.18
C LEU A 148 9.37 4.21 0.03
N ASP A 149 9.18 5.14 -0.90
CA ASP A 149 10.08 6.25 -1.16
C ASP A 149 10.04 7.23 0.01
N LEU A 150 11.06 7.16 0.87
CA LEU A 150 11.09 7.86 2.14
C LEU A 150 11.10 9.38 1.97
N GLU A 151 11.88 9.91 1.03
CA GLU A 151 11.98 11.34 0.76
C GLU A 151 10.63 11.91 0.35
N SER A 152 10.01 11.29 -0.65
CA SER A 152 8.69 11.68 -1.16
C SER A 152 7.59 11.54 -0.10
N MET A 153 7.66 10.50 0.76
CA MET A 153 6.71 10.33 1.88
C MET A 153 6.76 11.50 2.86
N LEU A 154 7.95 11.97 3.19
CA LEU A 154 8.13 13.05 4.17
C LEU A 154 7.69 14.41 3.61
N GLU A 155 7.95 14.69 2.34
CA GLU A 155 7.46 15.88 1.65
C GLU A 155 5.91 15.93 1.64
N GLU A 156 5.27 14.82 1.30
CA GLU A 156 3.81 14.75 1.26
C GLU A 156 3.17 14.83 2.66
N ALA A 157 3.84 14.34 3.69
CA ALA A 157 3.30 14.26 5.05
C ALA A 157 3.07 15.61 5.74
N GLU A 158 3.63 16.71 5.22
CA GLU A 158 3.36 18.06 5.73
C GLU A 158 1.90 18.46 5.55
N HIS A 159 1.26 17.99 4.47
CA HIS A 159 -0.08 18.40 4.07
C HIS A 159 -1.08 17.24 3.97
N ASN A 160 -0.59 16.03 3.79
CA ASN A 160 -1.35 14.83 3.48
C ASN A 160 -1.13 13.73 4.53
N PHE A 161 -2.04 12.76 4.58
CA PHE A 161 -1.82 11.51 5.29
C PHE A 161 -1.01 10.58 4.39
N VAL A 162 0.08 10.04 4.90
CA VAL A 162 0.92 9.06 4.21
C VAL A 162 0.76 7.72 4.90
N VAL A 163 0.35 6.72 4.16
CA VAL A 163 0.22 5.35 4.67
C VAL A 163 1.18 4.42 3.96
N GLY A 164 1.68 3.44 4.68
CA GLY A 164 2.58 2.45 4.12
C GLY A 164 2.56 1.14 4.91
N SER A 165 3.16 0.10 4.33
CA SER A 165 3.23 -1.21 4.96
C SER A 165 4.47 -1.97 4.50
N PHE A 166 5.07 -2.70 5.42
CA PHE A 166 6.19 -3.61 5.13
C PHE A 166 5.76 -4.96 4.54
N SER A 167 4.45 -5.16 4.36
CA SER A 167 3.88 -6.41 3.85
C SER A 167 4.37 -6.79 2.46
N LYS A 168 4.75 -5.83 1.62
CA LYS A 168 5.17 -6.08 0.23
C LYS A 168 6.67 -6.24 0.08
N VAL A 169 7.45 -5.57 0.91
CA VAL A 169 8.93 -5.64 0.88
C VAL A 169 9.47 -6.75 1.77
N TYR A 170 8.73 -7.14 2.83
CA TYR A 170 9.20 -8.15 3.77
C TYR A 170 8.22 -9.32 3.89
N ALA A 171 7.19 -9.22 4.74
CA ALA A 171 6.27 -10.33 5.00
C ALA A 171 4.86 -9.86 5.30
N PRO A 172 3.84 -10.31 4.56
CA PRO A 172 2.45 -9.97 4.85
C PRO A 172 2.02 -10.35 6.26
N GLY A 173 2.57 -11.44 6.78
CA GLY A 173 2.21 -11.99 8.09
C GLY A 173 2.65 -11.15 9.29
N ILE A 174 3.64 -10.28 9.16
CA ILE A 174 4.08 -9.42 10.27
C ILE A 174 3.08 -8.34 10.61
N ARG A 175 2.19 -7.99 9.66
CA ARG A 175 1.14 -6.98 9.87
C ARG A 175 1.67 -5.67 10.46
N LEU A 176 2.77 -5.14 9.89
CA LEU A 176 3.36 -3.86 10.25
C LEU A 176 3.08 -2.83 9.17
N GLY A 177 2.40 -1.77 9.55
CA GLY A 177 2.16 -0.58 8.76
C GLY A 177 2.40 0.68 9.57
N PHE A 178 2.21 1.81 8.94
CA PHE A 178 2.36 3.12 9.57
C PHE A 178 1.44 4.16 8.92
N LEU A 179 1.17 5.22 9.69
CA LEU A 179 0.53 6.43 9.24
C LEU A 179 1.41 7.62 9.65
N ILE A 180 1.88 8.41 8.69
CA ILE A 180 2.50 9.72 8.92
C ILE A 180 1.44 10.77 8.59
N TYR A 181 1.35 11.85 9.35
CA TYR A 181 0.21 12.75 9.26
C TYR A 181 0.56 14.21 9.58
N PRO A 182 -0.21 15.18 9.05
CA PRO A 182 -0.03 16.58 9.36
C PRO A 182 -0.25 16.87 10.86
N LYS A 183 0.60 17.70 11.46
CA LYS A 183 0.62 18.03 12.90
C LYS A 183 -0.76 18.43 13.45
N LYS A 184 -1.58 19.10 12.67
CA LYS A 184 -2.94 19.54 13.09
C LYS A 184 -3.89 18.41 13.50
N TYR A 185 -3.58 17.14 13.13
CA TYR A 185 -4.38 15.97 13.48
C TYR A 185 -3.78 15.17 14.66
N HIS A 186 -2.68 15.65 15.27
CA HIS A 186 -1.93 14.90 16.27
C HIS A 186 -2.82 14.35 17.40
N ASP A 187 -3.53 15.22 18.10
CA ASP A 187 -4.33 14.83 19.28
C ASP A 187 -5.41 13.80 18.91
N LYS A 188 -6.10 14.00 17.78
CA LYS A 188 -7.12 13.07 17.31
C LYS A 188 -6.54 11.69 16.99
N ILE A 189 -5.40 11.66 16.29
CA ILE A 189 -4.75 10.41 15.89
C ILE A 189 -4.19 9.68 17.11
N GLN A 190 -3.62 10.40 18.08
CA GLN A 190 -3.14 9.79 19.31
C GLN A 190 -4.27 9.11 20.13
N LEU A 191 -5.49 9.64 20.08
CA LEU A 191 -6.67 9.01 20.70
C LEU A 191 -7.15 7.77 19.94
N LEU A 192 -6.95 7.71 18.64
CA LEU A 192 -7.43 6.63 17.75
C LEU A 192 -6.39 5.53 17.53
N ARG A 193 -5.13 5.75 17.89
CA ARG A 193 -4.05 4.81 17.63
C ARG A 193 -4.24 3.48 18.34
N GLU A 194 -3.76 2.41 17.72
CA GLU A 194 -3.60 1.13 18.39
C GLU A 194 -2.58 1.27 19.54
N GLN A 195 -2.87 0.60 20.65
CA GLN A 195 -1.99 0.63 21.83
C GLN A 195 -0.70 -0.15 21.58
N TYR A 196 -0.80 -1.26 20.85
CA TYR A 196 0.31 -2.17 20.58
C TYR A 196 0.27 -2.68 19.14
N ILE A 197 1.44 -2.84 18.56
CA ILE A 197 1.63 -3.71 17.38
C ILE A 197 1.86 -5.15 17.87
N ASN A 198 1.71 -6.13 17.00
CA ASN A 198 1.98 -7.52 17.39
C ASN A 198 3.49 -7.77 17.61
N SER A 199 3.82 -8.83 18.34
CA SER A 199 5.20 -9.14 18.73
C SER A 199 6.13 -9.42 17.55
N LEU A 200 5.61 -9.97 16.43
CA LEU A 200 6.41 -10.19 15.22
C LEU A 200 6.78 -8.85 14.55
N ALA A 201 5.81 -7.93 14.46
CA ALA A 201 6.06 -6.58 13.94
C ALA A 201 7.08 -5.82 14.80
N TYR A 202 6.95 -5.91 16.13
CA TYR A 202 7.89 -5.33 17.06
C TYR A 202 9.30 -5.92 16.89
N SER A 203 9.42 -7.25 16.85
CA SER A 203 10.70 -7.93 16.70
C SER A 203 11.36 -7.58 15.36
N TYR A 204 10.60 -7.51 14.29
CA TYR A 204 11.09 -7.05 12.99
C TYR A 204 11.64 -5.63 13.08
N LEU A 205 10.84 -4.68 13.60
CA LEU A 205 11.23 -3.28 13.67
C LEU A 205 12.47 -3.05 14.54
N LYS A 206 12.54 -3.72 15.70
CA LYS A 206 13.70 -3.66 16.61
C LYS A 206 15.01 -4.06 15.91
N ASN A 207 14.95 -5.07 15.01
CA ASN A 207 16.11 -5.59 14.31
C ASN A 207 16.34 -4.94 12.93
N LEU A 208 15.48 -4.02 12.51
CA LEU A 208 15.62 -3.33 11.24
C LEU A 208 16.88 -2.45 11.25
N LYS A 209 17.80 -2.67 10.30
CA LYS A 209 19.08 -1.95 10.20
C LYS A 209 19.01 -0.78 9.22
N GLU A 210 18.21 -0.91 8.17
CA GLU A 210 18.07 0.06 7.10
C GLU A 210 16.62 0.15 6.62
N TRP A 211 16.24 1.25 6.00
CA TRP A 211 14.92 1.41 5.42
C TRP A 211 14.74 0.41 4.27
N PRO A 212 13.68 -0.38 4.26
CA PRO A 212 13.50 -1.42 3.26
C PRO A 212 13.17 -0.83 1.90
N THR A 213 13.79 -1.37 0.87
CA THR A 213 13.56 -1.04 -0.53
C THR A 213 13.05 -2.24 -1.30
N PHE A 214 12.46 -1.99 -2.46
CA PHE A 214 12.07 -3.07 -3.36
C PHE A 214 13.25 -3.52 -4.20
N ASP A 215 13.35 -4.85 -4.42
CA ASP A 215 14.36 -5.41 -5.35
C ASP A 215 14.04 -5.02 -6.78
N GLU A 216 15.06 -4.92 -7.61
CA GLU A 216 14.91 -5.02 -9.04
C GLU A 216 14.55 -6.46 -9.44
N TYR A 217 13.55 -6.62 -10.30
CA TYR A 217 13.16 -7.90 -10.85
C TYR A 217 12.81 -7.77 -12.32
N HIS A 218 13.48 -8.57 -13.14
CA HIS A 218 13.20 -8.61 -14.57
C HIS A 218 12.15 -9.67 -14.87
N TRP A 219 11.06 -9.24 -15.47
CA TRP A 219 9.97 -10.11 -15.91
C TRP A 219 10.23 -10.59 -17.33
N GLU A 220 9.81 -11.83 -17.63
CA GLU A 220 9.93 -12.39 -18.97
C GLU A 220 8.96 -11.68 -19.94
N GLY A 221 9.37 -11.54 -21.22
CA GLY A 221 8.62 -10.86 -22.25
C GLY A 221 8.72 -9.34 -22.16
N GLU A 222 7.71 -8.67 -22.71
CA GLU A 222 7.65 -7.20 -22.77
C GLU A 222 6.45 -6.67 -21.98
N PRO A 223 6.53 -6.60 -20.64
CA PRO A 223 5.46 -6.00 -19.86
C PRO A 223 5.38 -4.50 -20.11
N ILE A 224 4.17 -3.94 -20.10
CA ILE A 224 3.97 -2.48 -20.20
C ILE A 224 4.43 -1.80 -18.90
N TRP A 225 4.12 -2.44 -17.77
CA TRP A 225 4.57 -2.00 -16.44
C TRP A 225 5.12 -3.18 -15.68
N GLN A 226 6.16 -2.91 -14.92
CA GLN A 226 6.76 -3.92 -14.07
C GLN A 226 7.14 -3.34 -12.70
N HIS A 227 6.97 -4.19 -11.71
CA HIS A 227 7.39 -3.98 -10.34
C HIS A 227 8.02 -5.27 -9.83
N SER A 228 8.82 -5.24 -8.76
CA SER A 228 9.40 -6.46 -8.21
C SER A 228 8.35 -7.51 -7.81
N THR A 229 7.13 -7.08 -7.53
CA THR A 229 6.03 -7.95 -7.05
C THR A 229 5.05 -8.37 -8.14
N TYR A 230 4.95 -7.61 -9.23
CA TYR A 230 4.03 -7.88 -10.35
C TYR A 230 4.51 -7.24 -11.65
N CYS A 231 3.93 -7.71 -12.76
CA CYS A 231 4.02 -7.05 -14.06
C CYS A 231 2.65 -7.00 -14.74
N THR A 232 2.52 -6.12 -15.71
CA THR A 232 1.26 -5.92 -16.44
C THR A 232 1.51 -5.90 -17.93
N TYR A 233 0.69 -6.65 -18.68
CA TYR A 233 0.72 -6.75 -20.13
C TYR A 233 -0.59 -6.23 -20.72
N ASP A 234 -0.57 -5.72 -21.94
CA ASP A 234 -1.77 -5.38 -22.71
C ASP A 234 -2.26 -6.53 -23.62
N TYR A 235 -1.61 -7.67 -23.53
CA TYR A 235 -2.01 -8.94 -24.16
C TYR A 235 -1.87 -10.07 -23.15
N LEU A 236 -2.53 -11.21 -23.43
CA LEU A 236 -2.37 -12.40 -22.59
C LEU A 236 -1.09 -13.14 -23.03
N PRO A 237 -0.02 -13.14 -22.23
CA PRO A 237 1.23 -13.81 -22.56
C PRO A 237 1.08 -15.33 -22.37
N LYS A 238 0.53 -16.05 -23.37
CA LYS A 238 0.16 -17.46 -23.28
C LYS A 238 1.31 -18.38 -22.84
N ASP A 239 2.51 -18.11 -23.31
CA ASP A 239 3.69 -18.92 -22.99
C ASP A 239 4.11 -18.76 -21.51
N ILE A 240 3.96 -17.56 -20.97
CA ILE A 240 4.20 -17.28 -19.56
C ILE A 240 3.06 -17.85 -18.71
N CYS A 241 1.81 -17.72 -19.16
CA CYS A 241 0.62 -18.19 -18.45
C CYS A 241 0.54 -19.70 -18.27
N ASN A 242 1.18 -20.50 -19.13
CA ASN A 242 1.25 -21.95 -18.95
C ASN A 242 1.92 -22.37 -17.63
N ASN A 243 2.78 -21.52 -17.09
CA ASN A 243 3.47 -21.72 -15.82
C ASN A 243 2.91 -20.89 -14.65
N ILE A 244 1.91 -20.04 -14.91
CA ILE A 244 1.31 -19.15 -13.93
C ILE A 244 -0.15 -19.55 -13.71
N LYS A 245 -0.47 -20.03 -12.52
CA LYS A 245 -1.83 -20.48 -12.18
C LYS A 245 -2.82 -19.34 -12.00
N GLU A 246 -2.37 -18.10 -11.98
CA GLU A 246 -3.24 -16.94 -11.73
C GLU A 246 -2.78 -15.65 -12.40
N TYR A 247 -3.71 -14.99 -13.05
CA TYR A 247 -3.57 -13.61 -13.52
C TYR A 247 -4.84 -12.83 -13.19
N ARG A 248 -4.72 -11.51 -13.13
CA ARG A 248 -5.87 -10.61 -12.97
C ARG A 248 -6.10 -9.86 -14.26
N ILE A 249 -7.37 -9.73 -14.67
CA ILE A 249 -7.77 -8.84 -15.76
C ILE A 249 -8.37 -7.60 -15.14
N PHE A 250 -7.98 -6.45 -15.63
CA PHE A 250 -8.57 -5.17 -15.26
C PHE A 250 -8.70 -4.28 -16.51
N ILE A 251 -9.58 -3.29 -16.43
CA ILE A 251 -9.90 -2.39 -17.53
C ILE A 251 -9.58 -0.96 -17.11
N VAL A 252 -8.85 -0.25 -17.96
CA VAL A 252 -8.58 1.18 -17.83
C VAL A 252 -9.06 1.84 -19.11
N GLY A 253 -10.02 2.77 -19.00
CA GLY A 253 -10.74 3.30 -20.16
C GLY A 253 -11.43 2.18 -20.95
N HIS A 254 -10.99 1.95 -22.17
CA HIS A 254 -11.52 0.92 -23.06
C HIS A 254 -10.56 -0.25 -23.30
N LYS A 255 -9.41 -0.26 -22.62
CA LYS A 255 -8.35 -1.25 -22.84
C LYS A 255 -8.28 -2.24 -21.68
N SER A 256 -8.18 -3.54 -22.02
CA SER A 256 -7.98 -4.62 -21.05
C SER A 256 -6.50 -4.85 -20.81
N PHE A 257 -6.13 -5.11 -19.57
CA PHE A 257 -4.77 -5.41 -19.13
C PHE A 257 -4.73 -6.67 -18.29
N TYR A 258 -3.59 -7.35 -18.33
CA TYR A 258 -3.37 -8.63 -17.66
C TYR A 258 -2.24 -8.47 -16.66
N ARG A 259 -2.55 -8.57 -15.38
CA ARG A 259 -1.56 -8.51 -14.32
C ARG A 259 -1.13 -9.89 -13.88
N LEU A 260 0.18 -10.11 -13.85
CA LEU A 260 0.81 -11.30 -13.31
C LEU A 260 1.52 -10.97 -12.00
N GLY A 261 1.34 -11.84 -10.99
CA GLY A 261 2.06 -11.75 -9.73
C GLY A 261 3.26 -12.69 -9.71
N ARG A 262 4.31 -12.32 -9.01
CA ARG A 262 5.48 -13.16 -8.82
C ARG A 262 5.16 -14.34 -7.91
N LYS A 263 5.47 -15.59 -8.32
CA LYS A 263 5.37 -16.77 -7.44
C LYS A 263 6.36 -16.66 -6.28
N ARG A 264 5.94 -17.11 -5.09
CA ARG A 264 6.89 -17.49 -4.04
C ARG A 264 7.74 -18.67 -4.54
N LYS A 265 9.05 -18.62 -4.32
CA LYS A 265 9.82 -19.86 -4.25
C LYS A 265 9.32 -20.59 -3.00
N GLU A 266 8.88 -21.82 -3.17
CA GLU A 266 8.66 -22.74 -2.06
C GLU A 266 10.00 -22.86 -1.32
N ILE A 267 9.95 -22.58 0.00
CA ILE A 267 11.10 -22.75 0.90
C ILE A 267 11.22 -24.21 1.21
#